data_c3af148bc74bc4d89dbb575bcd06b3e2
#
_entry.id   c3af148bc74bc4d89dbb575bcd06b3e2
#
_cell.length_a   1.000
_cell.length_b   1.000
_cell.length_c   1.000
_cell.angle_alpha   90.00
_cell.angle_beta   90.00
_cell.angle_gamma   90.00
#
_symmetry.space_group_name_H-M   'P 1'
#
loop_
_entity.id
_entity.type
_entity.pdbx_description
1 polymer ?
#
loop_
_entity_poly.entity_id
_entity_poly.type
_entity_poly.pdbx_seq_one_letter_code
_entity_poly.pdbx_strand_id
1 'polypeptide(L)'
;VRILFATSSERTHFLGMVPIAWAARAAGHEVLVASQPALGPAVTGAGLPFAPVGRDHVMQKLVRDFESLPGSSASEFDWGVGDGGVLSWEYL
;
A
#
# COMPACT_ATOMS: atom_id res chain seq x y z
N VAL A 1 20.65 10.41 4.56
CA VAL A 1 19.35 10.74 5.13
C VAL A 1 18.52 9.48 5.32
N ARG A 2 17.41 9.61 5.99
CA ARG A 2 16.45 8.52 6.18
C ARG A 2 15.29 8.71 5.22
N ILE A 3 14.92 7.64 4.52
CA ILE A 3 13.84 7.68 3.54
C ILE A 3 12.80 6.64 3.92
N LEU A 4 11.55 7.09 4.05
CA LEU A 4 10.42 6.23 4.31
C LEU A 4 9.63 6.04 3.03
N PHE A 5 9.48 4.79 2.61
CA PHE A 5 8.60 4.42 1.50
C PHE A 5 7.31 3.87 2.09
N ALA A 6 6.20 4.53 1.85
CA ALA A 6 4.91 4.09 2.34
C ALA A 6 4.03 3.68 1.17
N THR A 7 3.42 2.51 1.27
CA THR A 7 2.57 1.99 0.20
C THR A 7 1.46 1.13 0.80
N SER A 8 0.42 0.89 0.03
CA SER A 8 -0.59 -0.11 0.38
C SER A 8 -0.01 -1.51 0.20
N SER A 9 -0.70 -2.53 0.72
CA SER A 9 -0.22 -3.91 0.66
C SER A 9 -0.32 -4.55 -0.72
N GLU A 10 -0.63 -3.76 -1.75
CA GLU A 10 -0.68 -4.25 -3.12
C GLU A 10 0.73 -4.50 -3.63
N ARG A 11 1.03 -5.76 -3.93
CA ARG A 11 2.37 -6.18 -4.32
C ARG A 11 2.88 -5.42 -5.55
N THR A 12 2.01 -5.14 -6.53
CA THR A 12 2.41 -4.44 -7.74
C THR A 12 2.89 -3.01 -7.46
N HIS A 13 2.26 -2.34 -6.50
CA HIS A 13 2.71 -1.00 -6.10
C HIS A 13 4.07 -1.05 -5.44
N PHE A 14 4.28 -2.04 -4.57
CA PHE A 14 5.57 -2.21 -3.91
C PHE A 14 6.68 -2.55 -4.90
N LEU A 15 6.44 -3.45 -5.84
CA LEU A 15 7.47 -3.87 -6.80
C LEU A 15 8.02 -2.70 -7.61
N GLY A 16 7.17 -1.70 -7.90
CA GLY A 16 7.62 -0.50 -8.62
C GLY A 16 8.60 0.37 -7.83
N MET A 17 8.58 0.29 -6.49
CA MET A 17 9.50 1.09 -5.67
C MET A 17 10.78 0.35 -5.29
N VAL A 18 10.88 -0.95 -5.52
CA VAL A 18 12.06 -1.71 -5.12
C VAL A 18 13.35 -1.19 -5.74
N PRO A 19 13.43 -0.89 -7.05
CA PRO A 19 14.65 -0.34 -7.62
C PRO A 19 15.05 0.99 -7.01
N ILE A 20 14.09 1.85 -6.72
CA ILE A 20 14.36 3.16 -6.11
C ILE A 20 14.87 3.00 -4.69
N ALA A 21 14.25 2.10 -3.91
CA ALA A 21 14.68 1.83 -2.54
C ALA A 21 16.10 1.28 -2.51
N TRP A 22 16.44 0.38 -3.41
CA TRP A 22 17.79 -0.17 -3.49
C TRP A 22 18.80 0.87 -3.95
N ALA A 23 18.44 1.74 -4.89
CA ALA A 23 19.29 2.83 -5.32
C ALA A 23 19.59 3.78 -4.15
N ALA A 24 18.58 4.08 -3.34
CA ALA A 24 18.77 4.93 -2.16
C ALA A 24 19.71 4.27 -1.15
N ARG A 25 19.57 2.98 -0.90
CA ARG A 25 20.49 2.26 -0.01
C ARG A 25 21.92 2.26 -0.56
N ALA A 26 22.07 2.02 -1.85
CA ALA A 26 23.39 2.03 -2.50
C ALA A 26 24.05 3.40 -2.40
N ALA A 27 23.25 4.46 -2.35
CA ALA A 27 23.76 5.83 -2.16
C ALA A 27 24.05 6.16 -0.71
N GLY A 28 23.87 5.23 0.23
CA GLY A 28 24.20 5.44 1.64
C GLY A 28 23.06 5.93 2.51
N HIS A 29 21.83 5.94 2.01
CA HIS A 29 20.68 6.35 2.79
C HIS A 29 20.08 5.18 3.57
N GLU A 30 19.50 5.49 4.73
CA GLU A 30 18.67 4.52 5.44
C GLU A 30 17.30 4.47 4.81
N VAL A 31 16.80 3.26 4.56
CA VAL A 31 15.51 3.05 3.91
C VAL A 31 14.63 2.19 4.80
N LEU A 32 13.37 2.56 4.91
CA LEU A 32 12.36 1.77 5.61
C LEU A 32 11.09 1.75 4.77
N VAL A 33 10.50 0.57 4.63
CA VAL A 33 9.23 0.41 3.92
C VAL A 33 8.12 0.19 4.94
N ALA A 34 7.08 1.02 4.89
CA ALA A 34 5.93 0.91 5.76
C ALA A 34 4.70 0.53 4.95
N SER A 35 3.97 -0.47 5.41
CA SER A 35 2.73 -0.92 4.78
C SER A 35 1.94 -1.80 5.74
N GLN A 36 0.78 -2.25 5.30
CA GLN A 36 0.00 -3.21 6.07
C GLN A 36 0.80 -4.51 6.25
N PRO A 37 0.53 -5.25 7.33
CA PRO A 37 1.33 -6.44 7.68
C PRO A 37 1.46 -7.48 6.57
N ALA A 38 0.43 -7.62 5.73
CA ALA A 38 0.45 -8.63 4.66
C ALA A 38 1.59 -8.43 3.65
N LEU A 39 2.11 -7.20 3.52
CA LEU A 39 3.21 -6.94 2.59
C LEU A 39 4.57 -7.34 3.18
N GLY A 40 4.65 -7.60 4.48
CA GLY A 40 5.93 -7.86 5.15
C GLY A 40 6.82 -8.88 4.47
N PRO A 41 6.32 -10.10 4.17
CA PRO A 41 7.16 -11.11 3.51
C PRO A 41 7.73 -10.66 2.17
N ALA A 42 6.98 -9.91 1.38
CA ALA A 42 7.46 -9.39 0.10
C ALA A 42 8.57 -8.36 0.31
N VAL A 43 8.42 -7.48 1.30
CA VAL A 43 9.41 -6.45 1.59
C VAL A 43 10.70 -7.06 2.10
N THR A 44 10.62 -7.94 3.10
CA THR A 44 11.81 -8.59 3.65
C THR A 44 12.45 -9.54 2.66
N GLY A 45 11.63 -10.21 1.83
CA GLY A 45 12.14 -11.03 0.74
C GLY A 45 12.90 -10.26 -0.32
N ALA A 46 12.58 -8.97 -0.50
CA ALA A 46 13.33 -8.08 -1.37
C ALA A 46 14.59 -7.51 -0.70
N GLY A 47 14.86 -7.86 0.54
CA GLY A 47 16.02 -7.40 1.28
C GLY A 47 15.88 -6.02 1.90
N LEU A 48 14.66 -5.55 2.08
CA LEU A 48 14.40 -4.22 2.63
C LEU A 48 13.81 -4.30 4.02
N PRO A 49 14.12 -3.36 4.92
CA PRO A 49 13.50 -3.32 6.24
C PRO A 49 12.04 -2.92 6.14
N PHE A 50 11.23 -3.50 7.02
CA PHE A 50 9.78 -3.35 6.99
C PHE A 50 9.24 -2.88 8.33
N ALA A 51 8.31 -1.93 8.28
CA ALA A 51 7.54 -1.48 9.44
C ALA A 51 6.05 -1.72 9.17
N PRO A 52 5.40 -2.62 9.91
CA PRO A 52 3.96 -2.82 9.73
C PRO A 52 3.18 -1.62 10.26
N VAL A 53 2.21 -1.15 9.49
CA VAL A 53 1.34 -0.06 9.88
C VAL A 53 -0.09 -0.38 9.47
N GLY A 54 -1.05 0.09 10.24
CA GLY A 54 -2.46 -0.14 9.94
C GLY A 54 -2.85 -1.60 10.03
N ARG A 55 -3.86 -1.97 9.29
CA ARG A 55 -4.40 -3.32 9.26
C ARG A 55 -4.56 -3.81 7.84
N ASP A 56 -4.52 -5.14 7.69
CA ASP A 56 -4.65 -5.75 6.38
C ASP A 56 -6.01 -5.55 5.77
N HIS A 57 -6.03 -5.48 4.44
CA HIS A 57 -7.25 -5.50 3.66
C HIS A 57 -6.98 -6.20 2.33
N VAL A 58 -8.05 -6.65 1.70
CA VAL A 58 -8.01 -7.28 0.38
C VAL A 58 -8.91 -6.48 -0.55
N MET A 59 -8.42 -6.15 -1.73
CA MET A 59 -9.15 -5.28 -2.66
C MET A 59 -10.55 -5.82 -2.99
N GLN A 60 -10.68 -7.13 -3.18
CA GLN A 60 -11.99 -7.71 -3.42
C GLN A 60 -12.95 -7.49 -2.25
N LYS A 61 -12.43 -7.52 -1.03
CA LYS A 61 -13.25 -7.24 0.14
C LYS A 61 -13.67 -5.78 0.18
N LEU A 62 -12.77 -4.87 -0.17
CA LEU A 62 -13.09 -3.43 -0.24
C LEU A 62 -14.21 -3.18 -1.25
N VAL A 63 -14.14 -3.80 -2.41
CA VAL A 63 -15.18 -3.66 -3.43
C VAL A 63 -16.51 -4.20 -2.91
N ARG A 64 -16.52 -5.36 -2.28
CA ARG A 64 -17.75 -5.93 -1.72
C ARG A 64 -18.33 -5.06 -0.61
N ASP A 65 -17.47 -4.52 0.26
CA ASP A 65 -17.92 -3.65 1.33
C ASP A 65 -18.54 -2.38 0.76
N PHE A 66 -17.92 -1.83 -0.30
CA PHE A 66 -18.46 -0.67 -0.99
C PHE A 66 -19.83 -0.97 -1.62
N GLU A 67 -19.95 -2.11 -2.32
CA GLU A 67 -21.20 -2.51 -2.96
C GLU A 67 -22.32 -2.79 -1.97
N SER A 68 -21.99 -3.13 -0.73
CA SER A 68 -22.98 -3.36 0.30
C SER A 68 -23.61 -2.06 0.84
N LEU A 69 -23.04 -0.91 0.52
CA LEU A 69 -23.60 0.37 0.93
C LEU A 69 -24.83 0.71 0.10
N PRO A 70 -25.90 1.26 0.74
CA PRO A 70 -27.11 1.61 0.00
C PRO A 70 -26.82 2.57 -1.16
N GLY A 71 -27.32 2.21 -2.35
CA GLY A 71 -27.17 3.03 -3.54
C GLY A 71 -25.83 2.95 -4.22
N SER A 72 -24.95 2.07 -3.77
CA SER A 72 -23.61 1.90 -4.33
C SER A 72 -23.55 0.75 -5.33
N SER A 73 -22.56 0.81 -6.22
CA SER A 73 -22.24 -0.28 -7.12
C SER A 73 -20.75 -0.28 -7.42
N ALA A 74 -20.25 -1.39 -7.96
CA ALA A 74 -18.83 -1.49 -8.34
C ALA A 74 -18.45 -0.48 -9.41
N SER A 75 -19.38 -0.09 -10.27
CA SER A 75 -19.13 0.91 -11.31
C SER A 75 -18.91 2.31 -10.75
N GLU A 76 -19.34 2.55 -9.53
CA GLU A 76 -19.16 3.82 -8.84
C GLU A 76 -17.91 3.84 -7.97
N PHE A 77 -17.20 2.71 -7.90
CA PHE A 77 -16.02 2.58 -7.07
C PHE A 77 -14.89 3.44 -7.64
N ASP A 78 -14.43 4.39 -6.83
CA ASP A 78 -13.31 5.25 -7.20
C ASP A 78 -12.00 4.62 -6.73
N TRP A 79 -11.15 4.26 -7.65
CA TRP A 79 -9.88 3.58 -7.40
C TRP A 79 -8.75 4.54 -6.99
N GLY A 80 -9.09 5.62 -6.35
CA GLY A 80 -8.12 6.58 -5.85
C GLY A 80 -7.93 7.79 -6.74
N VAL A 81 -8.86 7.98 -7.68
CA VAL A 81 -8.87 9.16 -8.54
C VAL A 81 -9.94 10.12 -8.04
N GLY A 82 -9.76 11.39 -8.28
CA GLY A 82 -10.71 12.39 -7.85
C GLY A 82 -10.70 12.55 -6.34
N ASP A 83 -11.87 12.55 -5.72
CA ASP A 83 -11.95 12.73 -4.28
C ASP A 83 -11.59 11.49 -3.48
N GLY A 84 -11.73 10.31 -4.03
CA GLY A 84 -11.27 9.03 -3.45
C GLY A 84 -11.46 8.85 -1.95
N GLY A 85 -12.20 9.73 -1.32
CA GLY A 85 -12.13 9.97 0.10
C GLY A 85 -12.48 8.78 0.96
N VAL A 86 -13.56 8.09 0.65
CA VAL A 86 -14.03 6.99 1.50
C VAL A 86 -12.97 5.90 1.59
N LEU A 87 -12.41 5.51 0.47
CA LEU A 87 -11.40 4.45 0.46
C LEU A 87 -10.12 4.89 1.14
N SER A 88 -9.65 6.09 0.82
CA SER A 88 -8.40 6.58 1.39
C SER A 88 -8.44 6.65 2.91
N TRP A 89 -9.53 7.12 3.45
CA TRP A 89 -9.61 7.37 4.88
C TRP A 89 -9.92 6.14 5.71
N GLU A 90 -10.71 5.21 5.19
CA GLU A 90 -11.15 4.07 5.97
C GLU A 90 -10.22 2.86 5.84
N TYR A 91 -9.51 2.74 4.74
CA TYR A 91 -8.78 1.52 4.42
C TYR A 91 -7.27 1.71 4.26
N LEU A 92 -6.81 2.93 4.16
CA LEU A 92 -5.38 3.25 4.14
C LEU A 92 -4.91 3.81 5.49
#